data_420bcee10925e07b7634b361aba6d137
#
_entry.id   420bcee10925e07b7634b361aba6d137
#
_cell.length_a   1.000
_cell.length_b   1.000
_cell.length_c   1.000
_cell.angle_alpha   90.00
_cell.angle_beta   90.00
_cell.angle_gamma   90.00
#
_symmetry.space_group_name_H-M   'P 1'
#
loop_
_entity.id
_entity.type
_entity.pdbx_description
1 polymer ?
#
loop_
_entity_poly.entity_id
_entity_poly.type
_entity_poly.pdbx_seq_one_letter_code
_entity_poly.pdbx_strand_id
1 'polypeptide(L)'
;KDKKSNFKENSVNFLKLNIDPTTAIDLGCGAGRDTIALLKYNWNVLAIDKEDTEAIIKEQLTKEEQRRFKFLKSVFGKMNLPKANLIVANFSLPFSKKEYFNFIWNKINNSLLKGGYFVGNFFGKKDSWVKQKKYLIFLSENEVKDLFTDFELIQFNEIEKDVKIVSGEEKHWHIYDVIAKKI
;
A
#
# COMPACT_ATOMS: atom_id res chain seq x y z
N LYS A 1 1.58 -30.63 -6.06
CA LYS A 1 1.75 -29.41 -6.88
C LYS A 1 1.09 -28.29 -6.10
N ASP A 2 1.92 -27.50 -5.42
CA ASP A 2 1.52 -26.45 -4.51
C ASP A 2 0.82 -25.32 -5.28
N LYS A 3 -0.47 -25.14 -5.01
CA LYS A 3 -1.16 -23.88 -5.28
C LYS A 3 -0.69 -22.86 -4.24
N LYS A 4 0.53 -22.31 -4.41
CA LYS A 4 0.94 -21.09 -3.72
C LYS A 4 -0.09 -20.04 -4.06
N SER A 5 -0.71 -19.48 -3.02
CA SER A 5 -1.79 -18.53 -3.11
C SER A 5 -1.46 -17.39 -4.07
N ASN A 6 -2.29 -17.16 -5.07
CA ASN A 6 -2.21 -16.06 -6.06
C ASN A 6 -2.36 -14.65 -5.46
N PHE A 7 -2.18 -14.48 -4.13
CA PHE A 7 -2.09 -13.16 -3.50
C PHE A 7 -0.86 -12.35 -3.93
N LYS A 8 0.14 -13.02 -4.56
CA LYS A 8 1.33 -12.35 -5.08
C LYS A 8 1.08 -11.49 -6.33
N GLU A 9 0.00 -11.75 -7.08
CA GLU A 9 -0.25 -11.06 -8.34
C GLU A 9 -0.90 -9.67 -8.17
N ASN A 10 -1.60 -9.42 -7.06
CA ASN A 10 -2.37 -8.17 -6.89
C ASN A 10 -1.58 -7.00 -6.30
N SER A 11 -0.37 -7.23 -5.79
CA SER A 11 0.35 -6.21 -5.03
C SER A 11 1.31 -5.34 -5.85
N VAL A 12 1.45 -5.59 -7.15
CA VAL A 12 2.37 -4.83 -8.03
C VAL A 12 1.61 -4.16 -9.18
N ASN A 13 0.38 -3.72 -8.91
CA ASN A 13 -0.47 -3.12 -9.93
C ASN A 13 0.07 -1.79 -10.48
N PHE A 14 0.96 -1.10 -9.73
CA PHE A 14 1.61 0.12 -10.23
C PHE A 14 2.48 -0.12 -11.46
N LEU A 15 2.98 -1.34 -11.70
CA LEU A 15 3.75 -1.69 -12.90
C LEU A 15 2.91 -1.65 -14.18
N LYS A 16 1.58 -1.66 -14.06
CA LYS A 16 0.66 -1.53 -15.18
C LYS A 16 0.41 -0.06 -15.57
N LEU A 17 0.85 0.87 -14.71
CA LEU A 17 0.72 2.30 -14.97
C LEU A 17 1.80 2.72 -15.97
N ASN A 18 1.36 3.29 -17.09
CA ASN A 18 2.28 3.88 -18.07
C ASN A 18 2.61 5.32 -17.65
N ILE A 19 3.46 5.44 -16.62
CA ILE A 19 3.92 6.73 -16.07
C ILE A 19 5.44 6.74 -15.99
N ASP A 20 6.02 7.88 -16.31
CA ASP A 20 7.47 8.07 -16.17
C ASP A 20 7.89 8.01 -14.70
N PRO A 21 8.91 7.20 -14.35
CA PRO A 21 9.35 7.06 -12.99
C PRO A 21 10.01 8.35 -12.48
N THR A 22 9.50 8.86 -11.37
CA THR A 22 10.03 10.05 -10.68
C THR A 22 10.19 9.77 -9.19
N THR A 23 9.23 10.16 -8.36
CA THR A 23 9.25 9.97 -6.90
C THR A 23 8.08 9.11 -6.45
N ALA A 24 8.39 8.06 -5.71
CA ALA A 24 7.42 7.18 -5.09
C ALA A 24 7.60 7.10 -3.58
N ILE A 25 6.50 6.87 -2.88
CA ILE A 25 6.47 6.56 -1.45
C ILE A 25 5.84 5.19 -1.28
N ASP A 26 6.52 4.29 -0.56
CA ASP A 26 5.99 2.99 -0.16
C ASP A 26 5.64 3.02 1.32
N LEU A 27 4.35 3.05 1.63
CA LEU A 27 3.81 3.15 2.99
C LEU A 27 3.57 1.77 3.59
N GLY A 28 4.31 1.44 4.65
CA GLY A 28 4.28 0.12 5.26
C GLY A 28 5.04 -0.89 4.40
N CYS A 29 6.26 -0.53 4.03
CA CYS A 29 7.07 -1.27 3.06
C CYS A 29 7.45 -2.69 3.51
N GLY A 30 7.40 -3.00 4.82
CA GLY A 30 7.79 -4.30 5.35
C GLY A 30 9.18 -4.73 4.88
N ALA A 31 9.30 -5.94 4.34
CA ALA A 31 10.55 -6.46 3.79
C ALA A 31 10.92 -5.88 2.40
N GLY A 32 10.20 -4.88 1.90
CA GLY A 32 10.56 -4.08 0.73
C GLY A 32 10.14 -4.64 -0.61
N ARG A 33 9.15 -5.52 -0.68
CA ARG A 33 8.70 -6.11 -1.95
C ARG A 33 8.34 -5.04 -3.00
N ASP A 34 7.48 -4.09 -2.64
CA ASP A 34 7.02 -3.05 -3.54
C ASP A 34 8.12 -1.99 -3.76
N THR A 35 8.86 -1.64 -2.70
CA THR A 35 10.06 -0.79 -2.76
C THR A 35 11.08 -1.31 -3.79
N ILE A 36 11.46 -2.60 -3.72
CA ILE A 36 12.43 -3.21 -4.63
C ILE A 36 11.90 -3.21 -6.06
N ALA A 37 10.62 -3.52 -6.24
CA ALA A 37 9.99 -3.48 -7.55
C ALA A 37 10.04 -2.07 -8.16
N LEU A 38 9.68 -1.03 -7.38
CA LEU A 38 9.74 0.36 -7.81
C LEU A 38 11.16 0.78 -8.21
N LEU A 39 12.18 0.43 -7.40
CA LEU A 39 13.57 0.74 -7.68
C LEU A 39 14.09 0.10 -8.98
N LYS A 40 13.67 -1.15 -9.28
CA LYS A 40 13.96 -1.83 -10.54
C LYS A 40 13.36 -1.13 -11.76
N TYR A 41 12.26 -0.41 -11.58
CA TYR A 41 11.62 0.43 -12.61
C TYR A 41 12.07 1.90 -12.55
N ASN A 42 13.25 2.16 -11.98
CA ASN A 42 13.92 3.47 -11.94
C ASN A 42 13.23 4.56 -11.11
N TRP A 43 12.31 4.22 -10.20
CA TRP A 43 11.74 5.18 -9.26
C TRP A 43 12.76 5.61 -8.20
N ASN A 44 12.66 6.87 -7.74
CA ASN A 44 13.26 7.29 -6.48
C ASN A 44 12.27 6.98 -5.37
N VAL A 45 12.63 6.12 -4.42
CA VAL A 45 11.70 5.57 -3.45
C VAL A 45 12.01 6.01 -2.03
N LEU A 46 11.01 6.57 -1.35
CA LEU A 46 10.99 6.71 0.09
C LEU A 46 10.13 5.57 0.67
N ALA A 47 10.78 4.58 1.27
CA ALA A 47 10.11 3.50 1.98
C ALA A 47 9.89 3.89 3.44
N ILE A 48 8.70 3.62 3.97
CA ILE A 48 8.32 3.98 5.34
C ILE A 48 7.75 2.75 6.04
N ASP A 49 8.29 2.40 7.20
CA ASP A 49 7.73 1.38 8.08
C ASP A 49 7.96 1.74 9.55
N LYS A 50 7.15 1.19 10.44
CA LYS A 50 7.34 1.31 11.89
C LYS A 50 8.49 0.42 12.40
N GLU A 51 8.72 -0.70 11.71
CA GLU A 51 9.85 -1.59 11.98
C GLU A 51 11.07 -1.15 11.17
N ASP A 52 12.26 -1.39 11.70
CA ASP A 52 13.51 -1.07 11.03
C ASP A 52 13.89 -2.19 10.05
N THR A 53 13.49 -2.03 8.80
CA THR A 53 13.75 -3.01 7.74
C THR A 53 14.75 -2.50 6.71
N GLU A 54 15.40 -1.37 6.97
CA GLU A 54 16.31 -0.72 6.02
C GLU A 54 17.44 -1.65 5.56
N ALA A 55 18.11 -2.33 6.50
CA ALA A 55 19.21 -3.24 6.20
C ALA A 55 18.75 -4.40 5.31
N ILE A 56 17.60 -5.02 5.67
CA ILE A 56 17.01 -6.15 4.91
C ILE A 56 16.69 -5.76 3.47
N ILE A 57 16.22 -4.52 3.26
CA ILE A 57 15.93 -4.01 1.92
C ILE A 57 17.24 -3.73 1.18
N LYS A 58 18.20 -3.03 1.82
CA LYS A 58 19.49 -2.67 1.20
C LYS A 58 20.31 -3.86 0.73
N GLU A 59 20.31 -4.97 1.47
CA GLU A 59 20.99 -6.21 1.08
C GLU A 59 20.49 -6.80 -0.25
N GLN A 60 19.28 -6.46 -0.68
CA GLN A 60 18.67 -6.93 -1.90
C GLN A 60 18.87 -5.96 -3.09
N LEU A 61 19.46 -4.79 -2.85
CA LEU A 61 19.60 -3.71 -3.84
C LEU A 61 21.02 -3.64 -4.40
N THR A 62 21.11 -3.38 -5.68
CA THR A 62 22.37 -2.97 -6.32
C THR A 62 22.83 -1.61 -5.79
N LYS A 63 24.12 -1.26 -5.98
CA LYS A 63 24.64 0.05 -5.58
C LYS A 63 23.92 1.23 -6.24
N GLU A 64 23.44 1.04 -7.46
CA GLU A 64 22.68 2.07 -8.17
C GLU A 64 21.28 2.24 -7.62
N GLU A 65 20.57 1.14 -7.34
CA GLU A 65 19.26 1.18 -6.70
C GLU A 65 19.32 1.82 -5.29
N GLN A 66 20.40 1.53 -4.54
CA GLN A 66 20.62 2.14 -3.22
C GLN A 66 20.73 3.66 -3.27
N ARG A 67 21.22 4.27 -4.35
CA ARG A 67 21.28 5.73 -4.52
C ARG A 67 19.90 6.37 -4.64
N ARG A 68 18.91 5.62 -5.11
CA ARG A 68 17.53 6.03 -5.31
C ARG A 68 16.60 5.59 -4.17
N PHE A 69 17.15 4.89 -3.17
CA PHE A 69 16.44 4.37 -2.01
C PHE A 69 16.66 5.25 -0.78
N LYS A 70 15.57 5.59 -0.09
CA LYS A 70 15.58 6.21 1.24
C LYS A 70 14.62 5.43 2.13
N PHE A 71 14.99 5.29 3.40
CA PHE A 71 14.14 4.65 4.40
C PHE A 71 13.83 5.63 5.53
N LEU A 72 12.60 5.60 6.01
CA LEU A 72 12.15 6.35 7.17
C LEU A 72 11.44 5.40 8.15
N LYS A 73 12.06 5.12 9.29
CA LYS A 73 11.40 4.43 10.39
C LYS A 73 10.39 5.37 11.04
N SER A 74 9.11 5.14 10.82
CA SER A 74 8.04 5.98 11.37
C SER A 74 6.71 5.25 11.42
N VAL A 75 5.89 5.60 12.41
CA VAL A 75 4.45 5.26 12.41
C VAL A 75 3.67 6.28 11.58
N PHE A 76 2.61 5.86 10.91
CA PHE A 76 1.85 6.70 9.97
C PHE A 76 1.36 8.03 10.56
N GLY A 77 0.97 8.05 11.85
CA GLY A 77 0.50 9.28 12.51
C GLY A 77 1.58 10.36 12.71
N LYS A 78 2.87 9.98 12.70
CA LYS A 78 4.00 10.89 12.96
C LYS A 78 4.81 11.25 11.71
N MET A 79 4.58 10.58 10.58
CA MET A 79 5.34 10.81 9.36
C MET A 79 5.03 12.17 8.72
N ASN A 80 6.05 12.79 8.16
CA ASN A 80 5.91 13.88 7.18
C ASN A 80 6.19 13.31 5.80
N LEU A 81 5.22 13.43 4.88
CA LEU A 81 5.36 12.94 3.52
C LEU A 81 5.81 14.08 2.61
N PRO A 82 6.90 13.89 1.85
CA PRO A 82 7.26 14.81 0.77
C PRO A 82 6.24 14.71 -0.37
N LYS A 83 6.30 15.62 -1.33
CA LYS A 83 5.52 15.50 -2.56
C LYS A 83 5.98 14.29 -3.36
N ALA A 84 5.04 13.55 -3.93
CA ALA A 84 5.31 12.35 -4.70
C ALA A 84 4.35 12.20 -5.89
N ASN A 85 4.82 11.50 -6.92
CA ASN A 85 4.03 11.15 -8.10
C ASN A 85 3.29 9.83 -7.92
N LEU A 86 3.77 8.98 -7.01
CA LEU A 86 3.16 7.69 -6.70
C LEU A 86 3.22 7.44 -5.20
N ILE A 87 2.11 7.01 -4.63
CA ILE A 87 2.06 6.44 -3.27
C ILE A 87 1.52 5.03 -3.36
N VAL A 88 2.30 4.07 -2.88
CA VAL A 88 1.91 2.67 -2.73
C VAL A 88 1.62 2.40 -1.26
N ALA A 89 0.49 1.77 -0.97
CA ALA A 89 0.04 1.42 0.39
C ALA A 89 -0.63 0.04 0.41
N ASN A 90 0.12 -0.98 -0.03
CA ASN A 90 -0.40 -2.34 -0.10
C ASN A 90 -0.34 -3.02 1.26
N PHE A 91 -1.49 -3.53 1.74
CA PHE A 91 -1.64 -4.23 3.02
C PHE A 91 -1.02 -3.47 4.21
N SER A 92 -1.17 -2.15 4.25
CA SER A 92 -0.56 -1.29 5.25
C SER A 92 -1.56 -0.39 5.97
N LEU A 93 -2.37 0.39 5.26
CA LEU A 93 -3.32 1.34 5.86
C LEU A 93 -4.34 0.69 6.81
N PRO A 94 -4.88 -0.51 6.55
CA PRO A 94 -5.80 -1.16 7.48
C PRO A 94 -5.22 -1.43 8.87
N PHE A 95 -3.88 -1.46 8.99
CA PHE A 95 -3.17 -1.67 10.26
C PHE A 95 -2.85 -0.37 11.01
N SER A 96 -3.26 0.77 10.49
CA SER A 96 -3.13 2.04 11.21
C SER A 96 -4.19 2.14 12.32
N LYS A 97 -3.96 3.05 13.28
CA LYS A 97 -4.96 3.30 14.32
C LYS A 97 -6.16 4.03 13.72
N LYS A 98 -7.37 3.53 14.02
CA LYS A 98 -8.63 4.04 13.47
C LYS A 98 -8.83 5.54 13.73
N GLU A 99 -8.47 6.00 14.91
CA GLU A 99 -8.58 7.41 15.31
C GLU A 99 -7.71 8.36 14.47
N TYR A 100 -6.64 7.84 13.84
CA TYR A 100 -5.73 8.63 13.00
C TYR A 100 -5.95 8.42 11.50
N PHE A 101 -6.88 7.56 11.10
CA PHE A 101 -7.01 7.17 9.70
C PHE A 101 -7.29 8.36 8.78
N ASN A 102 -8.26 9.22 9.12
CA ASN A 102 -8.57 10.41 8.32
C ASN A 102 -7.38 11.39 8.26
N PHE A 103 -6.65 11.53 9.36
CA PHE A 103 -5.44 12.36 9.40
C PHE A 103 -4.33 11.80 8.49
N ILE A 104 -4.13 10.47 8.52
CA ILE A 104 -3.18 9.77 7.65
C ILE A 104 -3.60 9.93 6.19
N TRP A 105 -4.88 9.73 5.89
CA TRP A 105 -5.41 9.88 4.54
C TRP A 105 -5.22 11.29 3.99
N ASN A 106 -5.50 12.31 4.80
CA ASN A 106 -5.25 13.71 4.42
C ASN A 106 -3.77 13.97 4.12
N LYS A 107 -2.84 13.39 4.88
CA LYS A 107 -1.40 13.48 4.59
C LYS A 107 -1.05 12.84 3.25
N ILE A 108 -1.59 11.66 2.95
CA ILE A 108 -1.42 10.96 1.67
C ILE A 108 -1.95 11.84 0.53
N ASN A 109 -3.18 12.30 0.65
CA ASN A 109 -3.81 13.14 -0.35
C ASN A 109 -3.00 14.42 -0.59
N ASN A 110 -2.57 15.10 0.46
CA ASN A 110 -1.77 16.32 0.34
C ASN A 110 -0.37 16.07 -0.24
N SER A 111 0.22 14.90 -0.02
CA SER A 111 1.54 14.54 -0.55
C SER A 111 1.52 14.24 -2.05
N LEU A 112 0.45 13.65 -2.56
CA LEU A 112 0.32 13.38 -3.98
C LEU A 112 0.25 14.66 -4.80
N LEU A 113 1.06 14.71 -5.84
CA LEU A 113 1.00 15.76 -6.86
C LEU A 113 -0.24 15.57 -7.72
N LYS A 114 -0.74 16.66 -8.29
CA LYS A 114 -1.78 16.61 -9.33
C LYS A 114 -1.30 15.71 -10.49
N GLY A 115 -2.16 14.79 -10.93
CA GLY A 115 -1.81 13.77 -11.91
C GLY A 115 -1.03 12.57 -11.33
N GLY A 116 -0.66 12.61 -10.06
CA GLY A 116 -0.01 11.49 -9.37
C GLY A 116 -0.99 10.37 -9.03
N TYR A 117 -0.47 9.21 -8.67
CA TYR A 117 -1.25 7.99 -8.47
C TYR A 117 -1.18 7.49 -7.04
N PHE A 118 -2.30 7.01 -6.54
CA PHE A 118 -2.39 6.16 -5.36
C PHE A 118 -2.63 4.72 -5.81
N VAL A 119 -1.91 3.78 -5.22
CA VAL A 119 -2.10 2.34 -5.38
C VAL A 119 -2.12 1.69 -4.00
N GLY A 120 -3.18 1.01 -3.66
CA GLY A 120 -3.27 0.36 -2.37
C GLY A 120 -4.55 -0.42 -2.18
N ASN A 121 -4.69 -1.01 -0.99
CA ASN A 121 -5.89 -1.77 -0.67
C ASN A 121 -6.43 -1.46 0.73
N PHE A 122 -7.72 -1.73 0.87
CA PHE A 122 -8.48 -1.57 2.10
C PHE A 122 -9.19 -2.87 2.45
N PHE A 123 -9.36 -3.16 3.73
CA PHE A 123 -10.12 -4.32 4.16
C PHE A 123 -11.61 -3.97 4.19
N GLY A 124 -12.42 -4.87 3.66
CA GLY A 124 -13.87 -4.76 3.60
C GLY A 124 -14.57 -5.34 4.84
N LYS A 125 -15.81 -4.93 5.06
CA LYS A 125 -16.61 -5.30 6.26
C LYS A 125 -17.01 -6.78 6.33
N LYS A 126 -16.87 -7.55 5.25
CA LYS A 126 -17.15 -9.00 5.22
C LYS A 126 -15.90 -9.83 5.61
N ASP A 127 -14.74 -9.19 5.81
CA ASP A 127 -13.50 -9.87 6.18
C ASP A 127 -13.66 -10.61 7.52
N SER A 128 -13.15 -11.86 7.61
CA SER A 128 -13.31 -12.67 8.82
C SER A 128 -12.63 -12.07 10.06
N TRP A 129 -11.63 -11.19 9.87
CA TRP A 129 -10.95 -10.50 10.96
C TRP A 129 -11.79 -9.36 11.60
N VAL A 130 -12.89 -8.93 11.01
CA VAL A 130 -13.78 -7.89 11.58
C VAL A 130 -14.15 -8.22 13.02
N LYS A 131 -14.46 -9.49 13.32
CA LYS A 131 -14.86 -9.93 14.67
C LYS A 131 -13.67 -10.11 15.62
N GLN A 132 -12.52 -10.54 15.07
CA GLN A 132 -11.34 -10.95 15.85
C GLN A 132 -10.35 -9.80 16.08
N LYS A 133 -10.19 -8.91 15.10
CA LYS A 133 -9.16 -7.85 15.09
C LYS A 133 -9.81 -6.46 15.00
N LYS A 134 -10.59 -6.10 16.02
CA LYS A 134 -11.36 -4.83 16.09
C LYS A 134 -10.50 -3.58 16.00
N TYR A 135 -9.17 -3.70 16.19
CA TYR A 135 -8.22 -2.61 16.05
C TYR A 135 -7.85 -2.31 14.60
N LEU A 136 -8.14 -3.22 13.67
CA LEU A 136 -7.94 -2.99 12.25
C LEU A 136 -9.07 -2.14 11.66
N ILE A 137 -8.79 -1.53 10.52
CA ILE A 137 -9.76 -0.70 9.81
C ILE A 137 -10.44 -1.53 8.73
N PHE A 138 -11.76 -1.57 8.80
CA PHE A 138 -12.62 -2.22 7.82
C PHE A 138 -13.61 -1.19 7.30
N LEU A 139 -13.65 -1.01 5.98
CA LEU A 139 -14.48 -0.03 5.30
C LEU A 139 -15.53 -0.71 4.42
N SER A 140 -16.67 -0.06 4.24
CA SER A 140 -17.60 -0.41 3.18
C SER A 140 -17.10 0.14 1.84
N GLU A 141 -17.68 -0.32 0.75
CA GLU A 141 -17.39 0.17 -0.59
C GLU A 141 -17.54 1.70 -0.69
N ASN A 142 -18.66 2.23 -0.17
CA ASN A 142 -18.90 3.67 -0.19
C ASN A 142 -17.87 4.44 0.64
N GLU A 143 -17.53 3.97 1.84
CA GLU A 143 -16.49 4.60 2.66
C GLU A 143 -15.12 4.61 1.96
N VAL A 144 -14.79 3.57 1.18
CA VAL A 144 -13.56 3.58 0.37
C VAL A 144 -13.69 4.58 -0.78
N LYS A 145 -14.80 4.58 -1.51
CA LYS A 145 -15.01 5.52 -2.64
C LYS A 145 -14.99 6.99 -2.18
N ASP A 146 -15.53 7.27 -1.00
CA ASP A 146 -15.55 8.63 -0.41
C ASP A 146 -14.13 9.17 -0.13
N LEU A 147 -13.13 8.30 0.04
CA LEU A 147 -11.74 8.73 0.16
C LEU A 147 -11.19 9.34 -1.14
N PHE A 148 -11.75 8.97 -2.28
CA PHE A 148 -11.23 9.29 -3.61
C PHE A 148 -12.04 10.37 -4.35
N THR A 149 -12.72 11.26 -3.64
CA THR A 149 -13.52 12.34 -4.23
C THR A 149 -12.70 13.29 -5.12
N ASP A 150 -11.40 13.50 -4.78
CA ASP A 150 -10.46 14.32 -5.55
C ASP A 150 -9.63 13.49 -6.55
N PHE A 151 -10.11 12.29 -6.92
CA PHE A 151 -9.39 11.37 -7.78
C PHE A 151 -10.27 10.80 -8.88
N GLU A 152 -9.66 10.47 -10.00
CA GLU A 152 -10.19 9.57 -11.00
C GLU A 152 -9.85 8.12 -10.60
N LEU A 153 -10.88 7.29 -10.38
CA LEU A 153 -10.70 5.87 -10.11
C LEU A 153 -10.33 5.14 -11.41
N ILE A 154 -9.07 4.72 -11.53
CA ILE A 154 -8.57 3.96 -12.69
C ILE A 154 -8.93 2.48 -12.54
N GLN A 155 -8.84 1.96 -11.32
CA GLN A 155 -9.22 0.60 -10.97
C GLN A 155 -9.84 0.59 -9.58
N PHE A 156 -10.95 -0.12 -9.45
CA PHE A 156 -11.59 -0.41 -8.18
C PHE A 156 -12.12 -1.84 -8.23
N ASN A 157 -11.45 -2.76 -7.57
CA ASN A 157 -11.83 -4.17 -7.54
C ASN A 157 -12.20 -4.59 -6.12
N GLU A 158 -13.39 -5.15 -5.96
CA GLU A 158 -13.78 -5.89 -4.75
C GLU A 158 -13.36 -7.35 -4.91
N ILE A 159 -12.64 -7.87 -3.92
CA ILE A 159 -12.12 -9.22 -3.89
C ILE A 159 -12.64 -9.91 -2.65
N GLU A 160 -13.42 -10.96 -2.82
CA GLU A 160 -13.84 -11.87 -1.76
C GLU A 160 -13.25 -13.25 -2.04
N LYS A 161 -12.50 -13.82 -1.09
CA LYS A 161 -11.81 -15.10 -1.29
C LYS A 161 -11.54 -15.82 0.02
N ASP A 162 -11.91 -17.09 0.06
CA ASP A 162 -11.52 -18.00 1.13
C ASP A 162 -10.16 -18.62 0.83
N VAL A 163 -9.25 -18.58 1.81
CA VAL A 163 -7.92 -19.17 1.71
C VAL A 163 -7.56 -19.85 3.03
N LYS A 164 -6.76 -20.91 2.96
CA LYS A 164 -6.07 -21.46 4.12
C LYS A 164 -4.80 -20.64 4.37
N ILE A 165 -4.73 -20.01 5.54
CA ILE A 165 -3.52 -19.29 5.97
C ILE A 165 -2.48 -20.27 6.51
N VAL A 166 -1.25 -19.79 6.77
CA VAL A 166 -0.12 -20.62 7.20
C VAL A 166 -0.40 -21.42 8.48
N SER A 167 -1.27 -20.90 9.37
CA SER A 167 -1.72 -21.62 10.57
C SER A 167 -2.65 -22.81 10.29
N GLY A 168 -3.11 -22.98 9.04
CA GLY A 168 -4.11 -23.99 8.65
C GLY A 168 -5.56 -23.56 8.82
N GLU A 169 -5.81 -22.39 9.39
CA GLU A 169 -7.15 -21.83 9.55
C GLU A 169 -7.68 -21.28 8.22
N GLU A 170 -9.00 -21.35 8.06
CA GLU A 170 -9.67 -20.70 6.92
C GLU A 170 -9.80 -19.19 7.19
N LYS A 171 -9.36 -18.39 6.23
CA LYS A 171 -9.45 -16.95 6.24
C LYS A 171 -10.31 -16.48 5.07
N HIS A 172 -11.42 -15.82 5.39
CA HIS A 172 -12.18 -15.07 4.39
C HIS A 172 -11.59 -13.67 4.25
N TRP A 173 -11.02 -13.39 3.08
CA TRP A 173 -10.56 -12.06 2.71
C TRP A 173 -11.67 -11.27 2.02
N HIS A 174 -11.87 -10.04 2.45
CA HIS A 174 -12.65 -9.06 1.75
C HIS A 174 -11.82 -7.80 1.59
N ILE A 175 -11.42 -7.50 0.36
CA ILE A 175 -10.44 -6.47 0.03
C ILE A 175 -10.96 -5.61 -1.12
N TYR A 176 -10.72 -4.30 -1.03
CA TYR A 176 -10.85 -3.36 -2.14
C TYR A 176 -9.45 -2.99 -2.63
N ASP A 177 -9.12 -3.36 -3.88
CA ASP A 177 -7.90 -2.95 -4.56
C ASP A 177 -8.17 -1.70 -5.39
N VAL A 178 -7.40 -0.64 -5.13
CA VAL A 178 -7.64 0.66 -5.73
C VAL A 178 -6.39 1.17 -6.42
N ILE A 179 -6.58 1.65 -7.66
CA ILE A 179 -5.66 2.54 -8.37
C ILE A 179 -6.45 3.81 -8.69
N ALA A 180 -5.94 4.94 -8.23
CA ALA A 180 -6.59 6.22 -8.42
C ALA A 180 -5.59 7.30 -8.83
N LYS A 181 -5.98 8.19 -9.75
CA LYS A 181 -5.19 9.32 -10.24
C LYS A 181 -5.74 10.60 -9.66
N LYS A 182 -4.89 11.40 -9.03
CA LYS A 182 -5.29 12.68 -8.46
C LYS A 182 -5.60 13.70 -9.55
N ILE A 183 -6.79 14.34 -9.47
CA ILE A 183 -7.24 15.38 -10.41
C ILE A 183 -6.71 16.78 -10.05
#